data_2af6f7414e484ebfe15a420878887cf7
#
_entry.id   2af6f7414e484ebfe15a420878887cf7
#
_cell.length_a   1.000
_cell.length_b   1.000
_cell.length_c   1.000
_cell.angle_alpha   90.00
_cell.angle_beta   90.00
_cell.angle_gamma   90.00
#
_symmetry.space_group_name_H-M   'P 1'
#
loop_
_entity.id
_entity.type
_entity.pdbx_description
1 polymer ?
#
loop_
_entity_poly.entity_id
_entity_poly.type
_entity_poly.pdbx_seq_one_letter_code
_entity_poly.pdbx_strand_id
1 'polypeptide(L)'
;MESSIFAQIFTLKFLQTVIRLASPILFASIASFVAASTGITNIAIEAIMTFGALAGVLGSYFTGSAVAGVIIGLVVGTLSALLIALFSMKLGANPILIGIALNTFADAIAIFILYTVTGQKGSSASLMTPTLGSLDIPVIKDIPILGSLLSGHYILTYVCWIILIALFIMMYKTPLGMRMRACGLNEDSARTAGVNVNRLRVLALILSGIFAAFGGVYLSLNYVKAFSKGMVSGQGWMGIAANGIANGSYGVLLISALLFSVFRSVSVVFNTSTVFPPDLVGAVPYIAVFIFVTVASIVNYIRVKHGQVEEK
;
A
#
# COMPACT_ATOMS: atom_id res chain seq x y z
N MET A 1 -10.45 -33.75 -1.74
CA MET A 1 -10.77 -32.33 -1.48
C MET A 1 -9.49 -31.49 -1.33
N GLU A 2 -8.48 -31.95 -0.62
CA GLU A 2 -7.17 -31.24 -0.48
C GLU A 2 -6.41 -31.11 -1.80
N SER A 3 -6.42 -32.13 -2.66
CA SER A 3 -5.75 -32.07 -3.96
C SER A 3 -6.29 -30.98 -4.90
N SER A 4 -7.54 -30.52 -4.68
CA SER A 4 -8.14 -29.44 -5.48
C SER A 4 -7.67 -28.04 -5.08
N ILE A 5 -7.29 -27.80 -3.81
CA ILE A 5 -6.83 -26.50 -3.30
C ILE A 5 -5.40 -26.24 -3.80
N PHE A 6 -4.50 -27.22 -3.67
CA PHE A 6 -3.15 -27.12 -4.20
C PHE A 6 -3.13 -26.96 -5.72
N ALA A 7 -4.05 -27.63 -6.43
CA ALA A 7 -4.18 -27.45 -7.88
C ALA A 7 -4.59 -26.02 -8.26
N GLN A 8 -5.36 -25.32 -7.44
CA GLN A 8 -5.76 -23.94 -7.68
C GLN A 8 -4.58 -22.96 -7.59
N ILE A 9 -3.57 -23.23 -6.74
CA ILE A 9 -2.38 -22.38 -6.58
C ILE A 9 -1.49 -22.42 -7.84
N PHE A 10 -1.53 -23.49 -8.63
CA PHE A 10 -0.75 -23.61 -9.87
C PHE A 10 -1.52 -23.18 -11.13
N THR A 11 -2.59 -22.40 -10.99
CA THR A 11 -3.39 -21.92 -12.11
C THR A 11 -3.01 -20.50 -12.55
N LEU A 12 -3.26 -20.19 -13.83
CA LEU A 12 -3.15 -18.80 -14.34
C LEU A 12 -4.08 -17.84 -13.60
N LYS A 13 -5.23 -18.32 -13.11
CA LYS A 13 -6.15 -17.53 -12.27
C LYS A 13 -5.52 -17.11 -10.94
N PHE A 14 -4.70 -17.97 -10.34
CA PHE A 14 -3.96 -17.63 -9.13
C PHE A 14 -2.97 -16.50 -9.39
N LEU A 15 -2.21 -16.55 -10.49
CA LEU A 15 -1.28 -15.49 -10.87
C LEU A 15 -2.01 -14.15 -11.12
N GLN A 16 -3.18 -14.17 -11.75
CA GLN A 16 -4.03 -12.97 -11.86
C GLN A 16 -4.44 -12.43 -10.48
N THR A 17 -4.79 -13.31 -9.55
CA THR A 17 -5.13 -12.92 -8.17
C THR A 17 -3.93 -12.30 -7.46
N VAL A 18 -2.73 -12.87 -7.64
CA VAL A 18 -1.47 -12.30 -7.12
C VAL A 18 -1.26 -10.88 -7.64
N ILE A 19 -1.39 -10.65 -8.95
CA ILE A 19 -1.21 -9.31 -9.55
C ILE A 19 -2.25 -8.31 -9.01
N ARG A 20 -3.50 -8.74 -8.85
CA ARG A 20 -4.57 -7.90 -8.30
C ARG A 20 -4.32 -7.53 -6.84
N LEU A 21 -3.92 -8.50 -6.01
CA LEU A 21 -3.62 -8.28 -4.60
C LEU A 21 -2.24 -7.63 -4.37
N ALA A 22 -1.33 -7.69 -5.36
CA ALA A 22 -0.08 -6.96 -5.32
C ALA A 22 -0.29 -5.44 -5.38
N SER A 23 -1.26 -4.96 -6.15
CA SER A 23 -1.45 -3.53 -6.38
C SER A 23 -1.59 -2.71 -5.09
N PRO A 24 -2.48 -3.03 -4.13
CA PRO A 24 -2.59 -2.24 -2.91
C PRO A 24 -1.36 -2.37 -2.00
N ILE A 25 -0.69 -3.54 -1.97
CA ILE A 25 0.55 -3.73 -1.19
C ILE A 25 1.70 -2.93 -1.82
N LEU A 26 1.80 -2.88 -3.16
CA LEU A 26 2.78 -2.07 -3.87
C LEU A 26 2.54 -0.58 -3.62
N PHE A 27 1.30 -0.10 -3.67
CA PHE A 27 0.97 1.28 -3.31
C PHE A 27 1.39 1.62 -1.87
N ALA A 28 1.12 0.75 -0.90
CA ALA A 28 1.55 0.92 0.48
C ALA A 28 3.08 0.91 0.62
N SER A 29 3.76 0.03 -0.13
CA SER A 29 5.22 -0.09 -0.11
C SER A 29 5.90 1.16 -0.65
N ILE A 30 5.45 1.69 -1.79
CA ILE A 30 6.02 2.94 -2.34
C ILE A 30 5.65 4.16 -1.49
N ALA A 31 4.50 4.16 -0.83
CA ALA A 31 4.12 5.19 0.14
C ALA A 31 5.12 5.23 1.30
N SER A 32 5.45 4.06 1.87
CA SER A 32 6.47 3.94 2.92
C SER A 32 7.86 4.34 2.42
N PHE A 33 8.25 3.87 1.24
CA PHE A 33 9.56 4.14 0.65
C PHE A 33 9.82 5.63 0.43
N VAL A 34 8.85 6.36 -0.11
CA VAL A 34 9.00 7.81 -0.38
C VAL A 34 9.16 8.59 0.91
N ALA A 35 8.38 8.29 1.95
CA ALA A 35 8.53 8.93 3.24
C ALA A 35 9.91 8.62 3.86
N ALA A 36 10.27 7.32 3.92
CA ALA A 36 11.54 6.87 4.47
C ALA A 36 12.76 7.43 3.75
N SER A 37 12.67 7.67 2.43
CA SER A 37 13.75 8.27 1.65
C SER A 37 14.15 9.68 2.09
N THR A 38 13.34 10.37 2.89
CA THR A 38 13.66 11.68 3.49
C THR A 38 13.97 11.61 4.99
N GLY A 39 14.11 10.38 5.53
CA GLY A 39 14.38 10.15 6.94
C GLY A 39 13.15 10.28 7.85
N ILE A 40 11.93 10.36 7.28
CA ILE A 40 10.70 10.38 8.09
C ILE A 40 9.92 9.06 7.89
N THR A 41 9.49 8.45 8.99
CA THR A 41 8.71 7.22 8.92
C THR A 41 7.22 7.53 8.95
N ASN A 42 6.48 7.09 7.93
CA ASN A 42 5.01 7.15 7.92
C ASN A 42 4.43 5.80 8.34
N ILE A 43 3.97 5.69 9.58
CA ILE A 43 3.31 4.48 10.11
C ILE A 43 1.80 4.52 9.87
N ALA A 44 1.22 5.68 9.53
CA ALA A 44 -0.22 5.83 9.31
C ALA A 44 -0.71 5.31 7.94
N ILE A 45 0.09 4.55 7.20
CA ILE A 45 -0.28 4.08 5.86
C ILE A 45 -1.59 3.28 5.88
N GLU A 46 -1.78 2.42 6.90
CA GLU A 46 -3.03 1.66 7.08
C GLU A 46 -4.24 2.57 7.27
N ALA A 47 -4.11 3.62 8.12
CA ALA A 47 -5.14 4.63 8.32
C ALA A 47 -5.47 5.40 7.05
N ILE A 48 -4.43 5.83 6.32
CA ILE A 48 -4.59 6.59 5.08
C ILE A 48 -5.29 5.74 4.01
N MET A 49 -4.95 4.45 3.91
CA MET A 49 -5.65 3.50 3.04
C MET A 49 -7.13 3.37 3.45
N THR A 50 -7.42 3.25 4.74
CA THR A 50 -8.80 3.15 5.26
C THR A 50 -9.61 4.41 4.96
N PHE A 51 -9.05 5.59 5.19
CA PHE A 51 -9.68 6.87 4.85
C PHE A 51 -9.88 7.03 3.34
N GLY A 52 -8.88 6.69 2.55
CA GLY A 52 -8.96 6.72 1.09
C GLY A 52 -10.05 5.77 0.55
N ALA A 53 -10.14 4.57 1.11
CA ALA A 53 -11.16 3.58 0.75
C ALA A 53 -12.57 4.07 1.08
N LEU A 54 -12.80 4.58 2.28
CA LEU A 54 -14.09 5.10 2.71
C LEU A 54 -14.49 6.34 1.89
N ALA A 55 -13.59 7.33 1.81
CA ALA A 55 -13.84 8.57 1.07
C ALA A 55 -14.04 8.31 -0.41
N GLY A 56 -13.35 7.33 -0.99
CA GLY A 56 -13.51 6.90 -2.36
C GLY A 56 -14.91 6.37 -2.65
N VAL A 57 -15.43 5.48 -1.81
CA VAL A 57 -16.79 4.93 -1.96
C VAL A 57 -17.84 5.99 -1.73
N LEU A 58 -17.77 6.75 -0.65
CA LEU A 58 -18.75 7.79 -0.35
C LEU A 58 -18.71 8.90 -1.41
N GLY A 59 -17.52 9.32 -1.84
CA GLY A 59 -17.34 10.28 -2.90
C GLY A 59 -17.94 9.82 -4.22
N SER A 60 -17.74 8.55 -4.59
CA SER A 60 -18.34 7.96 -5.77
C SER A 60 -19.88 7.88 -5.67
N TYR A 61 -20.40 7.52 -4.51
CA TYR A 61 -21.85 7.46 -4.26
C TYR A 61 -22.51 8.84 -4.39
N PHE A 62 -21.99 9.87 -3.70
CA PHE A 62 -22.60 11.20 -3.71
C PHE A 62 -22.46 11.95 -5.02
N THR A 63 -21.39 11.68 -5.79
CA THR A 63 -21.17 12.34 -7.08
C THR A 63 -21.70 11.56 -8.27
N GLY A 64 -22.06 10.29 -8.09
CA GLY A 64 -22.46 9.40 -9.19
C GLY A 64 -21.31 9.04 -10.14
N SER A 65 -20.04 9.29 -9.75
CA SER A 65 -18.87 9.07 -10.60
C SER A 65 -17.73 8.38 -9.86
N ALA A 66 -17.29 7.23 -10.38
CA ALA A 66 -16.15 6.51 -9.81
C ALA A 66 -14.85 7.33 -9.87
N VAL A 67 -14.64 8.12 -10.91
CA VAL A 67 -13.46 8.98 -11.06
C VAL A 67 -13.44 10.07 -9.99
N ALA A 68 -14.58 10.71 -9.73
CA ALA A 68 -14.70 11.68 -8.65
C ALA A 68 -14.44 11.01 -7.27
N GLY A 69 -14.91 9.78 -7.08
CA GLY A 69 -14.60 8.98 -5.89
C GLY A 69 -13.10 8.78 -5.70
N VAL A 70 -12.37 8.44 -6.78
CA VAL A 70 -10.90 8.33 -6.72
C VAL A 70 -10.28 9.65 -6.27
N ILE A 71 -10.65 10.77 -6.90
CA ILE A 71 -10.08 12.08 -6.57
C ILE A 71 -10.35 12.45 -5.11
N ILE A 72 -11.58 12.26 -4.64
CA ILE A 72 -11.96 12.54 -3.25
C ILE A 72 -11.16 11.65 -2.27
N GLY A 73 -11.01 10.36 -2.58
CA GLY A 73 -10.19 9.45 -1.78
C GLY A 73 -8.74 9.89 -1.68
N LEU A 74 -8.13 10.33 -2.80
CA LEU A 74 -6.77 10.86 -2.83
C LEU A 74 -6.63 12.15 -2.04
N VAL A 75 -7.59 13.06 -2.15
CA VAL A 75 -7.59 14.32 -1.37
C VAL A 75 -7.64 14.02 0.12
N VAL A 76 -8.55 13.16 0.57
CA VAL A 76 -8.67 12.79 1.99
C VAL A 76 -7.40 12.09 2.51
N GLY A 77 -6.82 11.19 1.72
CA GLY A 77 -5.54 10.57 2.08
C GLY A 77 -4.38 11.56 2.16
N THR A 78 -4.33 12.52 1.24
CA THR A 78 -3.35 13.61 1.27
C THR A 78 -3.52 14.50 2.49
N LEU A 79 -4.76 14.87 2.84
CA LEU A 79 -5.06 15.64 4.05
C LEU A 79 -4.63 14.90 5.31
N SER A 80 -4.86 13.58 5.37
CA SER A 80 -4.41 12.74 6.48
C SER A 80 -2.88 12.75 6.62
N ALA A 81 -2.15 12.70 5.52
CA ALA A 81 -0.68 12.81 5.53
C ALA A 81 -0.20 14.22 5.91
N LEU A 82 -0.92 15.26 5.51
CA LEU A 82 -0.64 16.63 5.94
C LEU A 82 -0.86 16.84 7.44
N LEU A 83 -1.81 16.14 8.05
CA LEU A 83 -1.96 16.14 9.52
C LEU A 83 -0.70 15.57 10.18
N ILE A 84 -0.13 14.48 9.66
CA ILE A 84 1.12 13.93 10.18
C ILE A 84 2.25 14.96 10.05
N ALA A 85 2.36 15.62 8.90
CA ALA A 85 3.36 16.67 8.67
C ALA A 85 3.19 17.85 9.64
N LEU A 86 1.96 18.30 9.88
CA LEU A 86 1.64 19.38 10.79
C LEU A 86 2.06 19.04 12.24
N PHE A 87 1.62 17.89 12.74
CA PHE A 87 1.91 17.47 14.12
C PHE A 87 3.40 17.17 14.30
N SER A 88 4.04 16.50 13.33
CA SER A 88 5.45 16.14 13.44
C SER A 88 6.38 17.34 13.27
N MET A 89 6.15 18.19 12.27
CA MET A 89 7.10 19.24 11.91
C MET A 89 6.85 20.59 12.56
N LYS A 90 5.57 20.94 12.85
CA LYS A 90 5.26 22.20 13.53
C LYS A 90 5.12 22.05 15.03
N LEU A 91 4.55 20.93 15.49
CA LEU A 91 4.27 20.69 16.91
C LEU A 91 5.33 19.80 17.57
N GLY A 92 6.32 19.29 16.81
CA GLY A 92 7.42 18.47 17.33
C GLY A 92 7.00 17.10 17.85
N ALA A 93 5.80 16.63 17.53
CA ALA A 93 5.34 15.33 17.98
C ALA A 93 6.02 14.18 17.21
N ASN A 94 6.23 13.05 17.88
CA ASN A 94 6.86 11.90 17.26
C ASN A 94 5.96 11.32 16.14
N PRO A 95 6.43 11.25 14.88
CA PRO A 95 5.62 10.78 13.75
C PRO A 95 5.13 9.33 13.90
N ILE A 96 5.86 8.49 14.65
CA ILE A 96 5.46 7.11 14.94
C ILE A 96 4.21 7.10 15.82
N LEU A 97 4.19 7.89 16.89
CA LEU A 97 3.04 7.97 17.80
C LEU A 97 1.81 8.54 17.11
N ILE A 98 2.01 9.57 16.25
CA ILE A 98 0.93 10.13 15.44
C ILE A 98 0.34 9.05 14.52
N GLY A 99 1.20 8.26 13.87
CA GLY A 99 0.79 7.20 12.98
C GLY A 99 -0.03 6.11 13.67
N ILE A 100 0.39 5.67 14.86
CA ILE A 100 -0.34 4.69 15.68
C ILE A 100 -1.71 5.23 16.10
N ALA A 101 -1.75 6.48 16.56
CA ALA A 101 -2.99 7.14 16.94
C ALA A 101 -3.97 7.25 15.75
N LEU A 102 -3.46 7.64 14.57
CA LEU A 102 -4.27 7.71 13.36
C LEU A 102 -4.79 6.35 12.91
N ASN A 103 -4.00 5.27 13.01
CA ASN A 103 -4.45 3.93 12.68
C ASN A 103 -5.62 3.49 13.56
N THR A 104 -5.54 3.72 14.87
CA THR A 104 -6.63 3.41 15.80
C THR A 104 -7.87 4.30 15.55
N PHE A 105 -7.65 5.59 15.28
CA PHE A 105 -8.72 6.54 14.99
C PHE A 105 -9.43 6.22 13.67
N ALA A 106 -8.70 5.78 12.65
CA ALA A 106 -9.26 5.52 11.33
C ALA A 106 -10.33 4.44 11.35
N ASP A 107 -10.11 3.34 12.04
CA ASP A 107 -11.09 2.27 12.15
C ASP A 107 -12.36 2.72 12.86
N ALA A 108 -12.23 3.48 13.95
CA ALA A 108 -13.36 3.98 14.72
C ALA A 108 -14.18 5.00 13.92
N ILE A 109 -13.53 5.99 13.33
CA ILE A 109 -14.22 7.04 12.56
C ILE A 109 -14.83 6.50 11.26
N ALA A 110 -14.20 5.51 10.63
CA ALA A 110 -14.73 4.88 9.43
C ALA A 110 -16.06 4.17 9.72
N ILE A 111 -16.16 3.45 10.83
CA ILE A 111 -17.41 2.81 11.26
C ILE A 111 -18.49 3.86 11.59
N PHE A 112 -18.11 4.94 12.27
CA PHE A 112 -19.02 6.02 12.64
C PHE A 112 -19.61 6.70 11.40
N ILE A 113 -18.76 7.12 10.46
CA ILE A 113 -19.20 7.75 9.20
C ILE A 113 -20.05 6.78 8.39
N LEU A 114 -19.63 5.53 8.27
CA LEU A 114 -20.38 4.52 7.55
C LEU A 114 -21.79 4.35 8.13
N TYR A 115 -21.89 4.24 9.45
CA TYR A 115 -23.18 4.10 10.14
C TYR A 115 -24.10 5.32 9.94
N THR A 116 -23.56 6.53 10.00
CA THR A 116 -24.34 7.76 9.78
C THR A 116 -24.90 7.87 8.37
N VAL A 117 -24.19 7.33 7.37
CA VAL A 117 -24.59 7.40 5.95
C VAL A 117 -25.49 6.21 5.55
N THR A 118 -25.18 5.00 6.02
CA THR A 118 -25.83 3.77 5.55
C THR A 118 -26.83 3.17 6.54
N GLY A 119 -26.79 3.61 7.82
CA GLY A 119 -27.49 2.92 8.91
C GLY A 119 -26.87 1.57 9.31
N GLN A 120 -25.78 1.14 8.67
CA GLN A 120 -25.12 -0.16 8.85
C GLN A 120 -23.69 0.03 9.35
N LYS A 121 -23.26 -0.77 10.34
CA LYS A 121 -21.93 -0.63 10.97
C LYS A 121 -20.81 -1.39 10.25
N GLY A 122 -21.12 -2.24 9.28
CA GLY A 122 -20.16 -3.20 8.74
C GLY A 122 -19.77 -2.98 7.28
N SER A 123 -20.67 -2.51 6.43
CA SER A 123 -20.46 -2.44 4.98
C SER A 123 -21.28 -1.33 4.33
N SER A 124 -20.76 -0.79 3.23
CA SER A 124 -21.47 0.12 2.32
C SER A 124 -22.13 -0.61 1.15
N ALA A 125 -22.27 -1.94 1.19
CA ALA A 125 -22.79 -2.72 0.08
C ALA A 125 -24.25 -2.38 -0.29
N SER A 126 -25.01 -1.76 0.64
CA SER A 126 -26.35 -1.23 0.38
C SER A 126 -26.36 0.01 -0.52
N LEU A 127 -25.22 0.70 -0.64
CA LEU A 127 -25.08 1.85 -1.52
C LEU A 127 -24.76 1.36 -2.95
N MET A 128 -25.58 1.75 -3.92
CA MET A 128 -25.26 1.50 -5.32
C MET A 128 -24.16 2.48 -5.78
N THR A 129 -22.91 2.11 -5.53
CA THR A 129 -21.77 2.98 -5.79
C THR A 129 -21.19 2.69 -7.18
N PRO A 130 -21.02 3.69 -8.06
CA PRO A 130 -20.26 3.53 -9.29
C PRO A 130 -18.85 3.05 -9.00
N THR A 131 -18.40 2.01 -9.72
CA THR A 131 -17.08 1.41 -9.54
C THR A 131 -16.26 1.51 -10.81
N LEU A 132 -14.93 1.46 -10.66
CA LEU A 132 -14.04 1.40 -11.82
C LEU A 132 -14.07 0.00 -12.43
N GLY A 133 -14.12 -0.05 -13.77
CA GLY A 133 -14.11 -1.31 -14.50
C GLY A 133 -12.73 -1.97 -14.59
N SER A 134 -12.71 -3.12 -15.27
CA SER A 134 -11.49 -3.73 -15.79
C SER A 134 -11.23 -3.26 -17.22
N LEU A 135 -9.97 -3.22 -17.61
CA LEU A 135 -9.55 -2.83 -18.95
C LEU A 135 -8.99 -4.08 -19.67
N ASP A 136 -9.64 -4.44 -20.76
CA ASP A 136 -9.10 -5.45 -21.68
C ASP A 136 -8.22 -4.74 -22.70
N ILE A 137 -6.94 -5.10 -22.78
CA ILE A 137 -6.02 -4.52 -23.76
C ILE A 137 -6.19 -5.32 -25.06
N PRO A 138 -6.76 -4.69 -26.13
CA PRO A 138 -6.85 -5.35 -27.42
C PRO A 138 -5.41 -5.70 -27.88
N VAL A 139 -5.21 -6.74 -28.68
CA VAL A 139 -3.93 -7.28 -29.11
C VAL A 139 -3.25 -8.18 -28.05
N ILE A 140 -3.14 -7.78 -26.80
CA ILE A 140 -2.53 -8.62 -25.75
C ILE A 140 -3.49 -9.72 -25.31
N LYS A 141 -4.80 -9.45 -25.32
CA LYS A 141 -5.84 -10.40 -24.92
C LYS A 141 -5.79 -11.72 -25.70
N ASP A 142 -5.39 -11.67 -26.98
CA ASP A 142 -5.41 -12.81 -27.90
C ASP A 142 -4.13 -13.67 -27.82
N ILE A 143 -3.12 -13.23 -27.02
CA ILE A 143 -1.88 -14.00 -26.85
C ILE A 143 -2.09 -15.00 -25.70
N PRO A 144 -1.94 -16.31 -25.94
CA PRO A 144 -2.02 -17.33 -24.90
C PRO A 144 -1.04 -17.01 -23.77
N ILE A 145 -1.46 -17.18 -22.50
CA ILE A 145 -0.68 -16.93 -21.28
C ILE A 145 -0.46 -15.41 -21.01
N LEU A 146 0.15 -14.65 -21.92
CA LEU A 146 0.38 -13.20 -21.73
C LEU A 146 -0.92 -12.42 -21.67
N GLY A 147 -1.91 -12.77 -22.47
CA GLY A 147 -3.23 -12.14 -22.44
C GLY A 147 -3.89 -12.29 -21.07
N SER A 148 -3.85 -13.49 -20.50
CA SER A 148 -4.42 -13.73 -19.18
C SER A 148 -3.64 -13.07 -18.05
N LEU A 149 -2.33 -12.82 -18.19
CA LEU A 149 -1.49 -12.20 -17.16
C LEU A 149 -1.50 -10.68 -17.22
N LEU A 150 -1.64 -10.07 -18.39
CA LEU A 150 -1.48 -8.63 -18.58
C LEU A 150 -2.78 -7.90 -18.96
N SER A 151 -3.81 -8.62 -19.41
CA SER A 151 -5.12 -8.06 -19.78
C SER A 151 -6.21 -8.46 -18.78
N GLY A 152 -7.32 -7.71 -18.75
CA GLY A 152 -8.45 -7.99 -17.85
C GLY A 152 -8.22 -7.57 -16.39
N HIS A 153 -7.19 -6.78 -16.10
CA HIS A 153 -6.98 -6.21 -14.78
C HIS A 153 -7.79 -4.92 -14.57
N TYR A 154 -7.93 -4.53 -13.32
CA TYR A 154 -8.57 -3.27 -12.97
C TYR A 154 -7.75 -2.07 -13.45
N ILE A 155 -8.42 -0.98 -13.78
CA ILE A 155 -7.77 0.26 -14.28
C ILE A 155 -6.67 0.74 -13.32
N LEU A 156 -6.93 0.72 -12.00
CA LEU A 156 -5.92 1.14 -11.02
C LEU A 156 -4.72 0.19 -10.90
N THR A 157 -4.79 -1.05 -11.39
CA THR A 157 -3.63 -1.95 -11.49
C THR A 157 -2.63 -1.39 -12.51
N TYR A 158 -3.11 -0.96 -13.67
CA TYR A 158 -2.25 -0.34 -14.68
C TYR A 158 -1.68 1.01 -14.21
N VAL A 159 -2.51 1.80 -13.52
CA VAL A 159 -2.06 3.04 -12.87
C VAL A 159 -0.95 2.75 -11.85
N CYS A 160 -1.06 1.66 -11.08
CA CYS A 160 -0.01 1.22 -10.16
C CYS A 160 1.32 0.99 -10.90
N TRP A 161 1.31 0.25 -12.00
CA TRP A 161 2.52 -0.04 -12.77
C TRP A 161 3.16 1.23 -13.34
N ILE A 162 2.34 2.15 -13.86
CA ILE A 162 2.82 3.44 -14.36
C ILE A 162 3.46 4.25 -13.22
N ILE A 163 2.82 4.30 -12.06
CA ILE A 163 3.34 5.01 -10.88
C ILE A 163 4.65 4.40 -10.38
N LEU A 164 4.78 3.07 -10.38
CA LEU A 164 6.02 2.39 -10.01
C LEU A 164 7.18 2.83 -10.92
N ILE A 165 6.98 2.87 -12.23
CA ILE A 165 8.00 3.30 -13.19
C ILE A 165 8.31 4.80 -13.02
N ALA A 166 7.27 5.63 -12.89
CA ALA A 166 7.43 7.07 -12.70
C ALA A 166 8.18 7.39 -11.39
N LEU A 167 7.87 6.67 -10.31
CA LEU A 167 8.55 6.83 -9.04
C LEU A 167 10.02 6.40 -9.12
N PHE A 168 10.32 5.29 -9.79
CA PHE A 168 11.69 4.88 -10.03
C PHE A 168 12.49 5.98 -10.75
N ILE A 169 11.93 6.53 -11.84
CA ILE A 169 12.56 7.62 -12.60
C ILE A 169 12.72 8.85 -11.69
N MET A 170 11.67 9.23 -10.94
CA MET A 170 11.72 10.36 -10.04
C MET A 170 12.83 10.20 -8.99
N MET A 171 12.92 9.05 -8.35
CA MET A 171 13.86 8.81 -7.25
C MET A 171 15.31 8.69 -7.71
N TYR A 172 15.57 8.09 -8.88
CA TYR A 172 16.95 7.77 -9.32
C TYR A 172 17.47 8.65 -10.46
N LYS A 173 16.60 9.30 -11.22
CA LYS A 173 16.97 10.08 -12.41
C LYS A 173 16.70 11.58 -12.29
N THR A 174 16.07 12.03 -11.20
CA THR A 174 15.76 13.47 -11.03
C THR A 174 16.51 14.09 -9.84
N PRO A 175 16.79 15.42 -9.89
CA PRO A 175 17.40 16.14 -8.79
C PRO A 175 16.55 16.11 -7.50
N LEU A 176 15.21 16.01 -7.64
CA LEU A 176 14.30 15.90 -6.50
C LEU A 176 14.55 14.61 -5.71
N GLY A 177 14.59 13.46 -6.39
CA GLY A 177 14.86 12.19 -5.75
C GLY A 177 16.26 12.10 -5.12
N MET A 178 17.28 12.69 -5.76
CA MET A 178 18.61 12.77 -5.18
C MET A 178 18.61 13.58 -3.87
N ARG A 179 17.93 14.74 -3.85
CA ARG A 179 17.81 15.57 -2.62
C ARG A 179 17.03 14.83 -1.53
N MET A 180 15.95 14.13 -1.88
CA MET A 180 15.17 13.35 -0.91
C MET A 180 16.04 12.26 -0.25
N ARG A 181 16.79 11.49 -1.04
CA ARG A 181 17.70 10.47 -0.52
C ARG A 181 18.86 11.05 0.30
N ALA A 182 19.42 12.19 -0.12
CA ALA A 182 20.43 12.88 0.65
C ALA A 182 19.92 13.30 2.04
N CYS A 183 18.67 13.80 2.13
CA CYS A 183 18.03 14.12 3.41
C CYS A 183 17.87 12.89 4.32
N GLY A 184 17.56 11.72 3.74
CA GLY A 184 17.40 10.49 4.50
C GLY A 184 18.72 9.87 4.97
N LEU A 185 19.81 10.09 4.21
CA LEU A 185 21.14 9.60 4.57
C LEU A 185 21.78 10.44 5.68
N ASN A 186 21.79 11.77 5.52
CA ASN A 186 22.34 12.68 6.53
C ASN A 186 21.65 14.04 6.41
N GLU A 187 20.83 14.36 7.41
CA GLU A 187 20.05 15.60 7.46
C GLU A 187 20.95 16.83 7.54
N ASP A 188 21.99 16.82 8.39
CA ASP A 188 22.85 17.96 8.63
C ASP A 188 23.69 18.29 7.39
N SER A 189 24.23 17.25 6.73
CA SER A 189 24.96 17.43 5.46
C SER A 189 24.05 17.95 4.35
N ALA A 190 22.80 17.53 4.29
CA ALA A 190 21.83 18.03 3.33
C ALA A 190 21.49 19.51 3.60
N ARG A 191 21.33 19.91 4.86
CA ARG A 191 21.09 21.32 5.28
C ARG A 191 22.27 22.23 4.93
N THR A 192 23.50 21.78 5.21
CA THR A 192 24.73 22.56 4.85
C THR A 192 24.88 22.71 3.34
N ALA A 193 24.44 21.76 2.55
CA ALA A 193 24.37 21.85 1.09
C ALA A 193 23.20 22.73 0.57
N GLY A 194 22.48 23.45 1.46
CA GLY A 194 21.39 24.36 1.09
C GLY A 194 20.06 23.70 0.79
N VAL A 195 19.89 22.41 1.11
CA VAL A 195 18.63 21.69 0.89
C VAL A 195 17.64 21.99 2.01
N ASN A 196 16.41 22.39 1.66
CA ASN A 196 15.36 22.59 2.65
C ASN A 196 14.71 21.27 3.03
N VAL A 197 15.26 20.59 4.04
CA VAL A 197 14.83 19.27 4.51
C VAL A 197 13.35 19.25 4.90
N ASN A 198 12.87 20.28 5.61
CA ASN A 198 11.47 20.32 6.05
C ASN A 198 10.48 20.33 4.88
N ARG A 199 10.77 21.11 3.83
CA ARG A 199 9.92 21.11 2.62
C ARG A 199 9.91 19.77 1.92
N LEU A 200 11.07 19.09 1.86
CA LEU A 200 11.15 17.76 1.23
C LEU A 200 10.42 16.70 2.05
N ARG A 201 10.49 16.76 3.37
CA ARG A 201 9.72 15.85 4.26
C ARG A 201 8.22 16.05 4.10
N VAL A 202 7.75 17.30 4.03
CA VAL A 202 6.32 17.58 3.75
C VAL A 202 5.90 17.02 2.40
N LEU A 203 6.70 17.25 1.35
CA LEU A 203 6.44 16.72 0.01
C LEU A 203 6.42 15.19 0.00
N ALA A 204 7.36 14.54 0.69
CA ALA A 204 7.43 13.10 0.82
C ALA A 204 6.19 12.52 1.53
N LEU A 205 5.72 13.19 2.59
CA LEU A 205 4.48 12.78 3.27
C LEU A 205 3.24 12.98 2.38
N ILE A 206 3.15 14.05 1.60
CA ILE A 206 2.08 14.27 0.62
C ILE A 206 2.06 13.13 -0.40
N LEU A 207 3.20 12.82 -1.02
CA LEU A 207 3.31 11.72 -1.98
C LEU A 207 2.99 10.36 -1.33
N SER A 208 3.47 10.13 -0.12
CA SER A 208 3.14 8.94 0.68
C SER A 208 1.63 8.83 0.91
N GLY A 209 0.97 9.95 1.26
CA GLY A 209 -0.47 10.00 1.44
C GLY A 209 -1.25 9.68 0.17
N ILE A 210 -0.83 10.24 -0.96
CA ILE A 210 -1.43 9.97 -2.28
C ILE A 210 -1.32 8.47 -2.63
N PHE A 211 -0.12 7.90 -2.50
CA PHE A 211 0.10 6.49 -2.84
C PHE A 211 -0.65 5.55 -1.90
N ALA A 212 -0.63 5.80 -0.59
CA ALA A 212 -1.42 5.01 0.35
C ALA A 212 -2.93 5.09 0.05
N ALA A 213 -3.44 6.29 -0.26
CA ALA A 213 -4.84 6.47 -0.63
C ALA A 213 -5.22 5.73 -1.92
N PHE A 214 -4.34 5.69 -2.94
CA PHE A 214 -4.54 4.84 -4.11
C PHE A 214 -4.74 3.38 -3.74
N GLY A 215 -3.96 2.86 -2.79
CA GLY A 215 -4.12 1.49 -2.29
C GLY A 215 -5.50 1.26 -1.65
N GLY A 216 -5.97 2.21 -0.86
CA GLY A 216 -7.30 2.16 -0.26
C GLY A 216 -8.44 2.25 -1.27
N VAL A 217 -8.38 3.22 -2.17
CA VAL A 217 -9.35 3.40 -3.26
C VAL A 217 -9.37 2.18 -4.18
N TYR A 218 -8.22 1.58 -4.46
CA TYR A 218 -8.14 0.33 -5.22
C TYR A 218 -8.97 -0.78 -4.57
N LEU A 219 -8.84 -0.96 -3.25
CA LEU A 219 -9.60 -1.98 -2.54
C LEU A 219 -11.10 -1.71 -2.61
N SER A 220 -11.53 -0.47 -2.41
CA SER A 220 -12.95 -0.13 -2.29
C SER A 220 -13.67 0.04 -3.64
N LEU A 221 -13.07 0.67 -4.65
CA LEU A 221 -13.73 0.95 -5.94
C LEU A 221 -13.43 -0.06 -7.04
N ASN A 222 -12.36 -0.88 -6.91
CA ASN A 222 -12.02 -1.90 -7.90
C ASN A 222 -12.22 -3.33 -7.37
N TYR A 223 -11.58 -3.68 -6.25
CA TYR A 223 -11.49 -5.06 -5.81
C TYR A 223 -12.76 -5.54 -5.10
N VAL A 224 -13.18 -4.88 -4.01
CA VAL A 224 -14.36 -5.27 -3.21
C VAL A 224 -15.65 -4.65 -3.75
N LYS A 225 -15.53 -3.50 -4.43
CA LYS A 225 -16.65 -2.68 -4.96
C LYS A 225 -17.60 -2.15 -3.89
N ALA A 226 -17.15 -2.10 -2.67
CA ALA A 226 -17.81 -1.52 -1.50
C ALA A 226 -16.77 -1.23 -0.43
N PHE A 227 -17.11 -0.41 0.54
CA PHE A 227 -16.33 -0.31 1.77
C PHE A 227 -16.82 -1.34 2.78
N SER A 228 -15.91 -2.06 3.41
CA SER A 228 -16.21 -2.93 4.55
C SER A 228 -15.20 -2.69 5.66
N LYS A 229 -15.67 -2.82 6.91
CA LYS A 229 -14.82 -2.68 8.10
C LYS A 229 -13.61 -3.63 7.99
N GLY A 230 -12.41 -3.10 8.22
CA GLY A 230 -11.18 -3.87 8.20
C GLY A 230 -10.74 -4.36 6.81
N MET A 231 -11.28 -3.81 5.72
CA MET A 231 -10.96 -4.27 4.37
C MET A 231 -9.49 -4.12 3.96
N VAL A 232 -8.77 -3.18 4.55
CA VAL A 232 -7.34 -2.99 4.32
C VAL A 232 -6.55 -4.17 4.87
N SER A 233 -6.98 -4.71 6.02
CA SER A 233 -6.51 -6.00 6.56
C SER A 233 -5.00 -6.12 6.60
N GLY A 234 -4.32 -5.09 7.11
CA GLY A 234 -2.87 -5.06 7.34
C GLY A 234 -2.00 -4.86 6.11
N GLN A 235 -2.57 -4.55 4.95
CA GLN A 235 -1.77 -4.36 3.72
C GLN A 235 -0.87 -3.12 3.80
N GLY A 236 -1.27 -2.09 4.56
CA GLY A 236 -0.41 -0.95 4.88
C GLY A 236 0.81 -1.37 5.69
N TRP A 237 0.63 -2.23 6.69
CA TRP A 237 1.73 -2.79 7.49
C TRP A 237 2.66 -3.67 6.67
N MET A 238 2.12 -4.48 5.75
CA MET A 238 2.93 -5.25 4.80
C MET A 238 3.79 -4.33 3.92
N GLY A 239 3.24 -3.20 3.48
CA GLY A 239 4.00 -2.20 2.72
C GLY A 239 5.14 -1.57 3.53
N ILE A 240 4.91 -1.24 4.80
CA ILE A 240 5.94 -0.74 5.72
C ILE A 240 7.03 -1.82 5.93
N ALA A 241 6.64 -3.07 6.14
CA ALA A 241 7.57 -4.18 6.31
C ALA A 241 8.41 -4.43 5.04
N ALA A 242 7.80 -4.36 3.86
CA ALA A 242 8.51 -4.47 2.58
C ALA A 242 9.58 -3.39 2.44
N ASN A 243 9.27 -2.16 2.85
CA ASN A 243 10.24 -1.06 2.87
C ASN A 243 11.37 -1.29 3.90
N GLY A 244 11.04 -1.83 5.08
CA GLY A 244 12.03 -2.20 6.10
C GLY A 244 13.04 -3.23 5.58
N ILE A 245 12.58 -4.25 4.86
CA ILE A 245 13.44 -5.26 4.22
C ILE A 245 14.27 -4.64 3.09
N ALA A 246 13.69 -3.70 2.36
CA ALA A 246 14.32 -3.06 1.20
C ALA A 246 15.56 -2.24 1.55
N ASN A 247 15.64 -1.71 2.77
CA ASN A 247 16.78 -0.90 3.25
C ASN A 247 17.27 0.14 2.22
N GLY A 248 16.32 0.88 1.62
CA GLY A 248 16.60 1.90 0.62
C GLY A 248 16.76 1.40 -0.83
N SER A 249 16.72 0.10 -1.08
CA SER A 249 16.78 -0.47 -2.44
C SER A 249 15.39 -0.63 -3.04
N TYR A 250 15.12 0.08 -4.14
CA TYR A 250 13.83 0.01 -4.82
C TYR A 250 13.51 -1.37 -5.42
N GLY A 251 14.51 -2.06 -5.95
CA GLY A 251 14.33 -3.41 -6.50
C GLY A 251 13.93 -4.41 -5.41
N VAL A 252 14.60 -4.37 -4.26
CA VAL A 252 14.27 -5.23 -3.11
C VAL A 252 12.88 -4.90 -2.57
N LEU A 253 12.48 -3.62 -2.54
CA LEU A 253 11.12 -3.19 -2.17
C LEU A 253 10.05 -3.90 -3.02
N LEU A 254 10.21 -3.86 -4.34
CA LEU A 254 9.25 -4.47 -5.26
C LEU A 254 9.17 -5.98 -5.09
N ILE A 255 10.32 -6.64 -4.98
CA ILE A 255 10.39 -8.10 -4.77
C ILE A 255 9.70 -8.48 -3.44
N SER A 256 9.99 -7.76 -2.36
CA SER A 256 9.36 -8.02 -1.05
C SER A 256 7.85 -7.81 -1.07
N ALA A 257 7.38 -6.74 -1.72
CA ALA A 257 5.96 -6.46 -1.86
C ALA A 257 5.24 -7.53 -2.70
N LEU A 258 5.86 -7.98 -3.81
CA LEU A 258 5.32 -9.08 -4.61
C LEU A 258 5.28 -10.39 -3.83
N LEU A 259 6.30 -10.68 -3.06
CA LEU A 259 6.34 -11.88 -2.21
C LEU A 259 5.20 -11.86 -1.18
N PHE A 260 4.99 -10.72 -0.50
CA PHE A 260 3.86 -10.59 0.43
C PHE A 260 2.50 -10.72 -0.26
N SER A 261 2.40 -10.27 -1.52
CA SER A 261 1.17 -10.45 -2.29
C SER A 261 0.88 -11.92 -2.65
N VAL A 262 1.93 -12.72 -2.86
CA VAL A 262 1.78 -14.18 -3.04
C VAL A 262 1.20 -14.81 -1.77
N PHE A 263 1.76 -14.52 -0.58
CA PHE A 263 1.23 -15.04 0.67
C PHE A 263 -0.20 -14.57 0.95
N ARG A 264 -0.50 -13.30 0.62
CA ARG A 264 -1.87 -12.79 0.72
C ARG A 264 -2.82 -13.53 -0.20
N SER A 265 -2.40 -13.84 -1.42
CA SER A 265 -3.19 -14.59 -2.40
C SER A 265 -3.44 -16.02 -1.96
N VAL A 266 -2.42 -16.68 -1.40
CA VAL A 266 -2.57 -18.00 -0.78
C VAL A 266 -3.60 -17.95 0.34
N SER A 267 -3.52 -16.95 1.24
CA SER A 267 -4.50 -16.75 2.30
C SER A 267 -5.93 -16.59 1.76
N VAL A 268 -6.13 -15.84 0.68
CA VAL A 268 -7.46 -15.68 0.06
C VAL A 268 -7.99 -17.02 -0.50
N VAL A 269 -7.15 -17.82 -1.15
CA VAL A 269 -7.55 -19.15 -1.65
C VAL A 269 -7.95 -20.09 -0.50
N PHE A 270 -7.19 -20.09 0.59
CA PHE A 270 -7.52 -20.89 1.77
C PHE A 270 -8.79 -20.42 2.48
N ASN A 271 -9.07 -19.11 2.51
CA ASN A 271 -10.30 -18.56 3.09
C ASN A 271 -11.56 -18.96 2.32
N THR A 272 -11.44 -19.30 1.05
CA THR A 272 -12.58 -19.82 0.26
C THR A 272 -12.84 -21.31 0.53
N SER A 273 -11.93 -22.00 1.22
CA SER A 273 -12.08 -23.38 1.65
C SER A 273 -12.65 -23.42 3.07
N THR A 274 -13.66 -24.25 3.29
CA THR A 274 -14.31 -24.44 4.61
C THR A 274 -13.49 -25.27 5.59
N VAL A 275 -12.26 -25.67 5.22
CA VAL A 275 -11.43 -26.60 6.00
C VAL A 275 -10.71 -25.93 7.16
N PHE A 276 -10.32 -24.65 7.00
CA PHE A 276 -9.56 -23.93 8.02
C PHE A 276 -10.36 -22.76 8.62
N PRO A 277 -10.22 -22.50 9.93
CA PRO A 277 -10.80 -21.32 10.55
C PRO A 277 -10.28 -20.05 9.88
N PRO A 278 -11.17 -19.08 9.52
CA PRO A 278 -10.78 -17.84 8.81
C PRO A 278 -9.69 -17.04 9.54
N ASP A 279 -9.69 -17.05 10.88
CA ASP A 279 -8.74 -16.32 11.70
C ASP A 279 -7.31 -16.87 11.56
N LEU A 280 -7.15 -18.19 11.47
CA LEU A 280 -5.84 -18.82 11.23
C LEU A 280 -5.31 -18.51 9.84
N VAL A 281 -6.18 -18.55 8.84
CA VAL A 281 -5.81 -18.23 7.46
C VAL A 281 -5.46 -16.74 7.32
N GLY A 282 -6.15 -15.86 8.05
CA GLY A 282 -5.84 -14.45 8.15
C GLY A 282 -4.46 -14.16 8.74
N ALA A 283 -3.93 -15.03 9.59
CA ALA A 283 -2.60 -14.89 10.20
C ALA A 283 -1.43 -15.23 9.24
N VAL A 284 -1.67 -16.01 8.19
CA VAL A 284 -0.62 -16.49 7.26
C VAL A 284 0.25 -15.37 6.69
N PRO A 285 -0.28 -14.25 6.16
CA PRO A 285 0.55 -13.18 5.65
C PRO A 285 1.43 -12.51 6.73
N TYR A 286 0.92 -12.40 7.96
CA TYR A 286 1.68 -11.78 9.07
C TYR A 286 2.82 -12.68 9.54
N ILE A 287 2.58 -13.99 9.62
CA ILE A 287 3.62 -14.99 9.92
C ILE A 287 4.70 -14.94 8.84
N ALA A 288 4.31 -14.87 7.57
CA ALA A 288 5.25 -14.73 6.47
C ALA A 288 6.11 -13.46 6.61
N VAL A 289 5.49 -12.29 6.87
CA VAL A 289 6.21 -11.03 7.13
C VAL A 289 7.21 -11.20 8.27
N PHE A 290 6.80 -11.78 9.39
CA PHE A 290 7.67 -12.01 10.54
C PHE A 290 8.88 -12.87 10.19
N ILE A 291 8.67 -13.99 9.49
CA ILE A 291 9.76 -14.89 9.05
C ILE A 291 10.72 -14.14 8.12
N PHE A 292 10.20 -13.41 7.12
CA PHE A 292 11.05 -12.70 6.15
C PHE A 292 11.85 -11.57 6.79
N VAL A 293 11.25 -10.77 7.66
CA VAL A 293 11.97 -9.71 8.39
C VAL A 293 13.06 -10.31 9.26
N THR A 294 12.77 -11.42 9.96
CA THR A 294 13.75 -12.11 10.79
C THR A 294 14.92 -12.64 9.95
N VAL A 295 14.63 -13.32 8.85
CA VAL A 295 15.67 -13.83 7.93
C VAL A 295 16.50 -12.70 7.35
N ALA A 296 15.87 -11.62 6.89
CA ALA A 296 16.57 -10.45 6.35
C ALA A 296 17.49 -9.80 7.41
N SER A 297 17.03 -9.70 8.65
CA SER A 297 17.82 -9.17 9.77
C SER A 297 19.02 -10.07 10.10
N ILE A 298 18.83 -11.39 10.13
CA ILE A 298 19.91 -12.35 10.36
C ILE A 298 20.96 -12.26 9.24
N VAL A 299 20.52 -12.23 7.98
CA VAL A 299 21.44 -12.12 6.82
C VAL A 299 22.23 -10.81 6.89
N ASN A 300 21.59 -9.70 7.24
CA ASN A 300 22.28 -8.42 7.42
C ASN A 300 23.28 -8.46 8.57
N TYR A 301 22.91 -9.02 9.71
CA TYR A 301 23.82 -9.19 10.85
C TYR A 301 25.06 -10.02 10.49
N ILE A 302 24.86 -11.13 9.76
CA ILE A 302 25.98 -11.97 9.31
C ILE A 302 26.89 -11.21 8.34
N ARG A 303 26.35 -10.42 7.42
CA ARG A 303 27.13 -9.60 6.46
C ARG A 303 27.97 -8.53 7.16
N VAL A 304 27.40 -7.83 8.14
CA VAL A 304 28.12 -6.84 8.96
C VAL A 304 29.24 -7.52 9.76
N LYS A 305 28.95 -8.65 10.42
CA LYS A 305 29.92 -9.39 11.21
C LYS A 305 31.11 -9.92 10.39
N HIS A 306 30.92 -10.21 9.10
CA HIS A 306 32.00 -10.68 8.21
C HIS A 306 32.66 -9.53 7.41
N GLY A 307 32.46 -8.26 7.80
CA GLY A 307 33.12 -7.09 7.20
C GLY A 307 32.72 -6.83 5.73
N GLN A 308 31.60 -7.41 5.26
CA GLN A 308 31.13 -7.24 3.89
C GLN A 308 30.30 -5.95 3.67
N VAL A 309 29.91 -5.28 4.75
CA VAL A 309 29.19 -4.00 4.73
C VAL A 309 29.66 -3.18 5.92
N GLU A 310 30.13 -1.96 5.71
CA GLU A 310 30.38 -1.00 6.78
C GLU A 310 29.06 -0.64 7.46
N GLU A 311 29.05 -0.56 8.80
CA GLU A 311 27.90 -0.08 9.55
C GLU A 311 27.51 1.32 9.06
N LYS A 312 26.28 1.45 8.55
CA LYS A 312 25.69 2.72 8.17
C LYS A 312 24.93 3.33 9.34
#